data_cb7801a5385e3dce53193d9ada3e255f
#
_entry.id   cb7801a5385e3dce53193d9ada3e255f
#
_cell.length_a   1.000
_cell.length_b   1.000
_cell.length_c   1.000
_cell.angle_alpha   90.00
_cell.angle_beta   90.00
_cell.angle_gamma   90.00
#
_symmetry.space_group_name_H-M   'P 1'
#
loop_
_entity.id
_entity.type
_entity.pdbx_description
1 polymer ?
#
loop_
_entity_poly.entity_id
_entity_poly.type
_entity_poly.pdbx_seq_one_letter_code
_entity_poly.pdbx_strand_id
1 'polypeptide(L)'
;MGVSGSGKSTLGIALGKTLSIPFLEGDDFHPKANIDKMKSRTPLTDEDRKPWLVALSKELLKHQSKGVILACSALKASYRELLSNSSLKELPFWVYLYCDSEELKKRLVGREHFMPLDLLESQLELLEEPKRALNLNNSQSINEMIEQIKRELNE
;
A
#
# COMPACT_ATOMS: atom_id res chain seq x y z
N MET A 1 3.25 -0.99 -1.93
CA MET A 1 3.20 0.03 -0.87
C MET A 1 3.45 1.43 -1.44
N GLY A 2 3.27 2.49 -0.66
CA GLY A 2 3.51 3.88 -1.06
C GLY A 2 2.44 4.82 -0.52
N VAL A 3 2.64 6.13 -0.68
CA VAL A 3 1.73 7.17 -0.17
C VAL A 3 0.38 7.16 -0.89
N SER A 4 -0.60 7.88 -0.34
CA SER A 4 -1.90 8.06 -0.98
C SER A 4 -1.73 8.73 -2.36
N GLY A 5 -2.55 8.34 -3.34
CA GLY A 5 -2.48 8.87 -4.70
C GLY A 5 -1.38 8.25 -5.58
N SER A 6 -0.47 7.41 -5.06
CA SER A 6 0.59 6.79 -5.85
C SER A 6 0.10 5.76 -6.90
N GLY A 7 -1.14 5.31 -6.83
CA GLY A 7 -1.72 4.36 -7.80
C GLY A 7 -1.76 2.90 -7.35
N LYS A 8 -1.51 2.60 -6.07
CA LYS A 8 -1.49 1.24 -5.51
C LYS A 8 -2.70 0.40 -5.86
N SER A 9 -3.90 0.93 -5.63
CA SER A 9 -5.15 0.20 -5.89
C SER A 9 -5.33 -0.10 -7.38
N THR A 10 -5.03 0.85 -8.24
CA THR A 10 -5.11 0.68 -9.70
C THR A 10 -4.17 -0.43 -10.18
N LEU A 11 -2.90 -0.39 -9.76
CA LEU A 11 -1.91 -1.41 -10.08
C LEU A 11 -2.30 -2.76 -9.47
N GLY A 12 -2.70 -2.78 -8.19
CA GLY A 12 -3.06 -4.00 -7.47
C GLY A 12 -4.24 -4.74 -8.08
N ILE A 13 -5.29 -4.01 -8.48
CA ILE A 13 -6.45 -4.59 -9.17
C ILE A 13 -6.05 -5.19 -10.53
N ALA A 14 -5.25 -4.46 -11.31
CA ALA A 14 -4.80 -4.93 -12.63
C ALA A 14 -3.89 -6.17 -12.50
N LEU A 15 -2.97 -6.16 -11.55
CA LEU A 15 -2.08 -7.28 -11.25
C LEU A 15 -2.87 -8.50 -10.78
N GLY A 16 -3.86 -8.32 -9.89
CA GLY A 16 -4.74 -9.40 -9.42
C GLY A 16 -5.49 -10.09 -10.56
N LYS A 17 -6.01 -9.32 -11.50
CA LYS A 17 -6.63 -9.87 -12.73
C LYS A 17 -5.63 -10.64 -13.59
N THR A 18 -4.42 -10.10 -13.76
CA THR A 18 -3.39 -10.73 -14.61
C THR A 18 -2.89 -12.04 -14.03
N LEU A 19 -2.68 -12.10 -12.70
CA LEU A 19 -2.17 -13.28 -12.01
C LEU A 19 -3.27 -14.24 -11.54
N SER A 20 -4.55 -13.87 -11.68
CA SER A 20 -5.71 -14.64 -11.20
C SER A 20 -5.67 -14.89 -9.68
N ILE A 21 -5.18 -13.91 -8.91
CA ILE A 21 -5.15 -13.93 -7.45
C ILE A 21 -5.96 -12.75 -6.87
N PRO A 22 -6.55 -12.92 -5.66
CA PRO A 22 -7.40 -11.89 -5.07
C PRO A 22 -6.63 -10.61 -4.76
N PHE A 23 -7.32 -9.48 -4.88
CA PHE A 23 -6.87 -8.16 -4.48
C PHE A 23 -7.59 -7.74 -3.19
N LEU A 24 -6.85 -7.17 -2.25
CA LEU A 24 -7.36 -6.56 -1.03
C LEU A 24 -6.95 -5.09 -0.97
N GLU A 25 -7.93 -4.23 -0.70
CA GLU A 25 -7.68 -2.83 -0.38
C GLU A 25 -7.43 -2.70 1.12
N GLY A 26 -6.21 -2.32 1.49
CA GLY A 26 -5.82 -2.21 2.90
C GLY A 26 -6.62 -1.18 3.67
N ASP A 27 -7.07 -0.12 3.01
CA ASP A 27 -7.85 0.94 3.66
C ASP A 27 -9.22 0.45 4.13
N ASP A 28 -9.79 -0.60 3.53
CA ASP A 28 -11.07 -1.19 3.95
C ASP A 28 -11.01 -1.84 5.35
N PHE A 29 -9.80 -2.11 5.85
CA PHE A 29 -9.59 -2.75 7.16
C PHE A 29 -9.36 -1.76 8.31
N HIS A 30 -9.44 -0.46 8.05
CA HIS A 30 -9.31 0.52 9.12
C HIS A 30 -10.48 0.45 10.11
N PRO A 31 -10.19 0.45 11.42
CA PRO A 31 -11.23 0.63 12.43
C PRO A 31 -11.98 1.95 12.21
N LYS A 32 -13.26 1.98 12.62
CA LYS A 32 -14.10 3.19 12.51
C LYS A 32 -13.44 4.43 13.11
N ALA A 33 -12.76 4.31 14.24
CA ALA A 33 -12.03 5.40 14.86
C ALA A 33 -10.96 6.02 13.96
N ASN A 34 -10.25 5.19 13.18
CA ASN A 34 -9.26 5.67 12.22
C ASN A 34 -9.93 6.41 11.06
N ILE A 35 -11.04 5.86 10.56
CA ILE A 35 -11.82 6.49 9.48
C ILE A 35 -12.32 7.87 9.94
N ASP A 36 -12.85 7.96 11.16
CA ASP A 36 -13.34 9.21 11.71
C ASP A 36 -12.22 10.25 11.89
N LYS A 37 -11.02 9.83 12.36
CA LYS A 37 -9.83 10.69 12.42
C LYS A 37 -9.41 11.20 11.04
N MET A 38 -9.31 10.32 10.05
CA MET A 38 -8.95 10.71 8.67
C MET A 38 -9.95 11.69 8.06
N LYS A 39 -11.25 11.47 8.29
CA LYS A 39 -12.31 12.41 7.85
C LYS A 39 -12.20 13.78 8.51
N SER A 40 -11.77 13.83 9.78
CA SER A 40 -11.53 15.07 10.52
C SER A 40 -10.15 15.68 10.24
N ARG A 41 -9.42 15.21 9.23
CA ARG A 41 -8.06 15.64 8.85
C ARG A 41 -7.03 15.47 9.98
N THR A 42 -7.25 14.51 10.86
CA THR A 42 -6.32 14.19 11.94
C THR A 42 -5.41 13.05 11.52
N PRO A 43 -4.09 13.24 11.47
CA PRO A 43 -3.15 12.16 11.15
C PRO A 43 -3.26 11.02 12.16
N LEU A 44 -3.13 9.79 11.66
CA LEU A 44 -3.11 8.61 12.52
C LEU A 44 -1.76 8.48 13.22
N THR A 45 -1.77 8.11 14.49
CA THR A 45 -0.57 7.72 15.24
C THR A 45 -0.19 6.27 14.97
N ASP A 46 0.97 5.82 15.48
CA ASP A 46 1.38 4.42 15.40
C ASP A 46 0.42 3.50 16.17
N GLU A 47 -0.09 3.97 17.33
CA GLU A 47 -1.10 3.28 18.12
C GLU A 47 -2.41 3.10 17.36
N ASP A 48 -2.85 4.13 16.64
CA ASP A 48 -4.05 4.06 15.79
C ASP A 48 -3.90 3.02 14.69
N ARG A 49 -2.70 2.91 14.11
CA ARG A 49 -2.41 1.98 13.01
C ARG A 49 -2.25 0.54 13.45
N LYS A 50 -1.85 0.29 14.67
CA LYS A 50 -1.55 -1.06 15.16
C LYS A 50 -2.70 -2.05 14.99
N PRO A 51 -3.96 -1.77 15.39
CA PRO A 51 -5.09 -2.68 15.15
C PRO A 51 -5.34 -2.95 13.66
N TRP A 52 -5.19 -1.94 12.82
CA TRP A 52 -5.31 -2.05 11.36
C TRP A 52 -4.23 -2.97 10.78
N LEU A 53 -2.96 -2.78 11.13
CA LEU A 53 -1.86 -3.63 10.69
C LEU A 53 -2.03 -5.09 11.15
N VAL A 54 -2.53 -5.30 12.37
CA VAL A 54 -2.85 -6.64 12.88
C VAL A 54 -3.96 -7.29 12.06
N ALA A 55 -4.99 -6.53 11.70
CA ALA A 55 -6.07 -7.04 10.84
C ALA A 55 -5.53 -7.46 9.45
N LEU A 56 -4.70 -6.62 8.83
CA LEU A 56 -4.05 -6.94 7.55
C LEU A 56 -3.14 -8.17 7.64
N SER A 57 -2.34 -8.29 8.70
CA SER A 57 -1.48 -9.45 8.93
C SER A 57 -2.30 -10.75 9.01
N LYS A 58 -3.46 -10.72 9.67
CA LYS A 58 -4.39 -11.87 9.72
C LYS A 58 -4.96 -12.21 8.34
N GLU A 59 -5.28 -11.22 7.51
CA GLU A 59 -5.74 -11.46 6.15
C GLU A 59 -4.64 -12.09 5.27
N LEU A 60 -3.41 -11.62 5.38
CA LEU A 60 -2.27 -12.24 4.69
C LEU A 60 -2.13 -13.73 5.06
N LEU A 61 -2.24 -14.06 6.36
CA LEU A 61 -2.21 -15.45 6.83
C LEU A 61 -3.33 -16.32 6.25
N LYS A 62 -4.55 -15.79 6.12
CA LYS A 62 -5.67 -16.52 5.52
C LYS A 62 -5.43 -16.85 4.04
N HIS A 63 -4.72 -15.98 3.34
CA HIS A 63 -4.51 -16.12 1.89
C HIS A 63 -3.16 -16.76 1.51
N GLN A 64 -2.31 -17.13 2.49
CA GLN A 64 -0.95 -17.61 2.24
C GLN A 64 -0.84 -18.85 1.32
N SER A 65 -1.90 -19.66 1.19
CA SER A 65 -1.90 -20.85 0.33
C SER A 65 -2.21 -20.56 -1.14
N LYS A 66 -2.88 -19.46 -1.43
CA LYS A 66 -3.34 -19.08 -2.77
C LYS A 66 -2.68 -17.80 -3.30
N GLY A 67 -1.98 -17.11 -2.41
CA GLY A 67 -1.49 -15.76 -2.68
C GLY A 67 -2.57 -14.69 -2.59
N VAL A 68 -2.14 -13.45 -2.41
CA VAL A 68 -3.00 -12.27 -2.37
C VAL A 68 -2.19 -11.03 -2.72
N ILE A 69 -2.81 -10.08 -3.38
CA ILE A 69 -2.26 -8.75 -3.58
C ILE A 69 -2.90 -7.80 -2.57
N LEU A 70 -2.08 -7.15 -1.77
CA LEU A 70 -2.53 -6.18 -0.78
C LEU A 70 -2.03 -4.77 -1.17
N ALA A 71 -2.94 -3.84 -1.41
CA ALA A 71 -2.62 -2.41 -1.44
C ALA A 71 -2.61 -1.85 -0.03
N CYS A 72 -1.46 -1.40 0.44
CA CYS A 72 -1.30 -0.84 1.78
C CYS A 72 -0.22 0.25 1.74
N SER A 73 -0.39 1.33 2.50
CA SER A 73 0.63 2.39 2.57
C SER A 73 1.97 1.87 3.10
N ALA A 74 1.96 1.09 4.19
CA ALA A 74 3.13 0.44 4.83
C ALA A 74 4.36 1.35 4.94
N LEU A 75 4.16 2.60 5.38
CA LEU A 75 5.13 3.70 5.28
C LEU A 75 6.40 3.48 6.10
N LYS A 76 6.29 2.95 7.33
CA LYS A 76 7.45 2.69 8.20
C LYS A 76 7.97 1.27 8.05
N ALA A 77 9.25 1.07 8.32
CA ALA A 77 9.87 -0.26 8.37
C ALA A 77 9.17 -1.18 9.39
N SER A 78 8.85 -0.65 10.57
CA SER A 78 8.12 -1.38 11.61
C SER A 78 6.74 -1.88 11.18
N TYR A 79 6.04 -1.14 10.30
CA TYR A 79 4.76 -1.60 9.74
C TYR A 79 4.97 -2.78 8.78
N ARG A 80 6.01 -2.70 7.95
CA ARG A 80 6.38 -3.78 7.02
C ARG A 80 6.83 -5.04 7.76
N GLU A 81 7.58 -4.88 8.84
CA GLU A 81 7.97 -6.00 9.74
C GLU A 81 6.74 -6.70 10.34
N LEU A 82 5.75 -5.94 10.80
CA LEU A 82 4.52 -6.50 11.34
C LEU A 82 3.72 -7.26 10.26
N LEU A 83 3.69 -6.75 9.03
CA LEU A 83 3.04 -7.41 7.89
C LEU A 83 3.85 -8.61 7.37
N SER A 84 5.17 -8.62 7.56
CA SER A 84 6.08 -9.73 7.24
C SER A 84 6.20 -10.72 8.40
N ASN A 85 5.10 -11.02 9.07
CA ASN A 85 5.05 -11.86 10.25
C ASN A 85 5.72 -13.22 10.00
N SER A 86 6.52 -13.69 10.97
CA SER A 86 7.21 -14.98 10.95
C SER A 86 6.28 -16.21 10.83
N SER A 87 4.98 -16.04 11.04
CA SER A 87 3.97 -17.08 10.83
C SER A 87 3.61 -17.30 9.36
N LEU A 88 4.00 -16.40 8.46
CA LEU A 88 3.84 -16.59 7.02
C LEU A 88 4.85 -17.64 6.51
N LYS A 89 4.41 -18.53 5.64
CA LYS A 89 5.27 -19.52 4.97
C LYS A 89 6.30 -18.86 4.06
N GLU A 90 5.86 -17.79 3.38
CA GLU A 90 6.67 -16.98 2.49
C GLU A 90 6.51 -15.51 2.86
N LEU A 91 7.61 -14.77 2.83
CA LEU A 91 7.59 -13.34 3.10
C LEU A 91 6.90 -12.60 1.96
N PRO A 92 6.20 -11.49 2.25
CA PRO A 92 5.60 -10.66 1.21
C PRO A 92 6.65 -10.14 0.23
N PHE A 93 6.37 -10.24 -1.07
CA PHE A 93 7.11 -9.53 -2.09
C PHE A 93 6.69 -8.06 -2.09
N TRP A 94 7.62 -7.18 -1.77
CA TRP A 94 7.35 -5.75 -1.63
C TRP A 94 7.52 -5.01 -2.95
N VAL A 95 6.47 -4.31 -3.37
CA VAL A 95 6.50 -3.34 -4.46
C VAL A 95 6.29 -1.95 -3.91
N TYR A 96 7.28 -1.08 -4.07
CA TYR A 96 7.19 0.33 -3.70
C TYR A 96 6.83 1.16 -4.93
N LEU A 97 5.60 1.67 -4.94
CA LEU A 97 5.10 2.54 -5.98
C LEU A 97 5.29 3.99 -5.56
N TYR A 98 6.25 4.66 -6.19
CA TYR A 98 6.57 6.06 -5.91
C TYR A 98 6.10 6.98 -7.04
N CYS A 99 5.93 8.24 -6.70
CA CYS A 99 5.51 9.29 -7.60
C CYS A 99 6.22 10.59 -7.23
N ASP A 100 6.47 11.41 -8.21
CA ASP A 100 6.93 12.76 -7.97
C ASP A 100 5.91 13.55 -7.13
N SER A 101 6.40 14.35 -6.18
CA SER A 101 5.54 15.07 -5.23
C SER A 101 4.61 16.09 -5.90
N GLU A 102 5.05 16.73 -6.98
CA GLU A 102 4.23 17.68 -7.73
C GLU A 102 3.11 16.95 -8.49
N GLU A 103 3.42 15.79 -9.06
CA GLU A 103 2.43 14.95 -9.73
C GLU A 103 1.41 14.39 -8.74
N LEU A 104 1.85 13.99 -7.54
CA LEU A 104 0.96 13.59 -6.45
C LEU A 104 -0.02 14.70 -6.09
N LYS A 105 0.47 15.92 -5.87
CA LYS A 105 -0.37 17.07 -5.55
C LYS A 105 -1.41 17.34 -6.64
N LYS A 106 -1.00 17.30 -7.92
CA LYS A 106 -1.94 17.48 -9.06
C LYS A 106 -3.03 16.41 -9.09
N ARG A 107 -2.66 15.14 -8.91
CA ARG A 107 -3.62 14.03 -8.90
C ARG A 107 -4.60 14.12 -7.75
N LEU A 108 -4.16 14.72 -6.68
CA LEU A 108 -4.97 14.88 -5.50
C LEU A 108 -5.95 16.05 -5.64
N VAL A 109 -5.66 17.13 -6.25
CA VAL A 109 -6.56 18.28 -6.47
C VAL A 109 -7.76 17.93 -7.39
N GLY A 110 -7.64 16.90 -8.23
CA GLY A 110 -8.66 16.52 -9.23
C GLY A 110 -9.69 15.45 -8.81
N ARG A 111 -9.68 14.97 -7.55
CA ARG A 111 -10.56 13.85 -7.13
C ARG A 111 -11.53 14.28 -6.03
N GLU A 112 -12.82 13.94 -6.19
CA GLU A 112 -13.89 14.27 -5.22
C GLU A 112 -13.82 13.51 -3.88
N HIS A 113 -13.12 12.36 -3.80
CA HIS A 113 -12.94 11.57 -2.57
C HIS A 113 -11.48 11.63 -2.10
N PHE A 114 -11.21 12.42 -1.03
CA PHE A 114 -9.97 13.06 -1.05
C PHE A 114 -9.23 13.03 0.28
N MET A 115 -7.98 12.58 0.21
CA MET A 115 -7.00 12.84 1.26
C MET A 115 -6.56 14.30 1.18
N PRO A 116 -6.78 15.13 2.21
CA PRO A 116 -6.28 16.49 2.27
C PRO A 116 -4.76 16.55 2.10
N LEU A 117 -4.25 17.65 1.54
CA LEU A 117 -2.81 17.83 1.28
C LEU A 117 -1.96 17.70 2.55
N ASP A 118 -2.45 18.17 3.68
CA ASP A 118 -1.81 18.06 4.98
C ASP A 118 -1.64 16.59 5.44
N LEU A 119 -2.61 15.72 5.13
CA LEU A 119 -2.46 14.29 5.39
C LEU A 119 -1.47 13.62 4.42
N LEU A 120 -1.36 14.08 3.17
CA LEU A 120 -0.32 13.61 2.27
C LEU A 120 1.07 14.00 2.77
N GLU A 121 1.27 15.25 3.19
CA GLU A 121 2.53 15.72 3.75
C GLU A 121 2.93 14.88 4.97
N SER A 122 1.99 14.63 5.88
CA SER A 122 2.21 13.73 7.01
C SER A 122 2.62 12.30 6.57
N GLN A 123 2.08 11.77 5.47
CA GLN A 123 2.49 10.47 4.94
C GLN A 123 3.89 10.50 4.34
N LEU A 124 4.26 11.58 3.65
CA LEU A 124 5.61 11.75 3.09
C LEU A 124 6.66 11.86 4.19
N GLU A 125 6.36 12.56 5.28
CA GLU A 125 7.24 12.65 6.46
C GLU A 125 7.44 11.30 7.17
N LEU A 126 6.40 10.46 7.18
CA LEU A 126 6.44 9.13 7.79
C LEU A 126 7.10 8.07 6.89
N LEU A 127 7.27 8.36 5.60
CA LEU A 127 7.76 7.38 4.65
C LEU A 127 9.24 7.06 4.87
N GLU A 128 9.47 5.83 5.28
CA GLU A 128 10.78 5.19 5.27
C GLU A 128 10.89 4.33 4.01
N GLU A 129 11.69 4.76 3.04
CA GLU A 129 11.84 4.01 1.79
C GLU A 129 12.32 2.57 2.05
N PRO A 130 11.69 1.56 1.42
CA PRO A 130 12.07 0.18 1.65
C PRO A 130 13.42 -0.14 1.01
N LYS A 131 14.32 -0.79 1.77
CA LYS A 131 15.63 -1.21 1.27
C LYS A 131 15.56 -2.44 0.36
N ARG A 132 14.50 -3.25 0.50
CA ARG A 132 14.30 -4.50 -0.25
C ARG A 132 12.89 -4.49 -0.80
N ALA A 133 12.71 -3.85 -1.95
CA ALA A 133 11.47 -3.82 -2.68
C ALA A 133 11.75 -3.57 -4.17
N LEU A 134 10.89 -4.02 -5.03
CA LEU A 134 10.85 -3.56 -6.41
C LEU A 134 10.32 -2.12 -6.43
N ASN A 135 11.15 -1.18 -6.86
CA ASN A 135 10.79 0.24 -6.94
C ASN A 135 10.21 0.55 -8.32
N LEU A 136 8.96 0.99 -8.36
CA LEU A 136 8.27 1.34 -9.60
C LEU A 136 7.84 2.81 -9.58
N ASN A 137 8.17 3.52 -10.65
CA ASN A 137 7.67 4.88 -10.85
C ASN A 137 6.27 4.81 -11.48
N ASN A 138 5.30 5.51 -10.89
CA ASN A 138 3.94 5.52 -11.39
C ASN A 138 3.72 6.34 -12.68
N SER A 139 4.76 6.94 -13.24
CA SER A 139 4.76 7.50 -14.58
C SER A 139 4.77 6.42 -15.67
N GLN A 140 5.16 5.19 -15.33
CA GLN A 140 5.12 4.05 -16.22
C GLN A 140 3.67 3.60 -16.46
N SER A 141 3.43 2.95 -17.59
CA SER A 141 2.14 2.30 -17.84
C SER A 141 1.91 1.12 -16.88
N ILE A 142 0.65 0.82 -16.60
CA ILE A 142 0.28 -0.33 -15.76
C ILE A 142 0.85 -1.63 -16.32
N ASN A 143 0.85 -1.80 -17.65
CA ASN A 143 1.37 -3.00 -18.28
C ASN A 143 2.89 -3.16 -18.09
N GLU A 144 3.66 -2.08 -18.24
CA GLU A 144 5.10 -2.09 -17.98
C GLU A 144 5.42 -2.47 -16.53
N MET A 145 4.69 -1.90 -15.58
CA MET A 145 4.84 -2.23 -14.16
C MET A 145 4.51 -3.70 -13.87
N ILE A 146 3.44 -4.23 -14.46
CA ILE A 146 3.05 -5.64 -14.31
C ILE A 146 4.12 -6.56 -14.86
N GLU A 147 4.67 -6.26 -16.03
CA GLU A 147 5.73 -7.10 -16.64
C GLU A 147 7.04 -7.06 -15.82
N GLN A 148 7.36 -5.94 -15.17
CA GLN A 148 8.48 -5.88 -14.23
C GLN A 148 8.23 -6.76 -13.00
N ILE A 149 7.03 -6.66 -12.38
CA ILE A 149 6.67 -7.50 -11.23
C ILE A 149 6.74 -8.99 -11.59
N LYS A 150 6.21 -9.39 -12.75
CA LYS A 150 6.23 -10.79 -13.20
C LYS A 150 7.65 -11.33 -13.39
N ARG A 151 8.57 -10.52 -13.90
CA ARG A 151 9.98 -10.91 -14.04
C ARG A 151 10.62 -11.21 -12.69
N GLU A 152 10.46 -10.31 -11.74
CA GLU A 152 11.01 -10.47 -10.38
C GLU A 152 10.38 -11.64 -9.59
N LEU A 153 9.11 -11.97 -9.86
CA LEU A 153 8.44 -13.11 -9.21
C LEU A 153 8.86 -14.47 -9.80
N ASN A 154 9.45 -14.49 -11.00
CA ASN A 154 9.86 -15.72 -11.69
C ASN A 154 11.38 -15.96 -11.61
N GLU A 155 12.16 -15.05 -11.03
CA GLU A 155 13.58 -15.21 -10.72
C GLU A 155 13.79 -15.86 -9.33
#